data_057d109b1a8a309c76ddf10f7ce12429
#
_entry.id   057d109b1a8a309c76ddf10f7ce12429
#
_cell.length_a   1.000
_cell.length_b   1.000
_cell.length_c   1.000
_cell.angle_alpha   90.00
_cell.angle_beta   90.00
_cell.angle_gamma   90.00
#
_symmetry.space_group_name_H-M   'P 1'
#
loop_
_entity.id
_entity.type
_entity.pdbx_description
1 polymer ?
#
loop_
_entity_poly.entity_id
_entity_poly.type
_entity_poly.pdbx_seq_one_letter_code
_entity_poly.pdbx_strand_id
1 'polypeptide(L)'
;MSQPIAQVVNDLASKQVGFYAYHDNPFGQATVTLTAAQVAEYANDPVGFLARHYGVTRDAYLAWHGSNYNVLCAGFTKVGKPCRNIVPALSSVADPKVWADGQGGHCAHHI
;
A
#
# COMPACT_ATOMS: atom_id res chain seq x y z
N MET A 1 10.79 -34.24 5.25
CA MET A 1 10.35 -33.13 6.11
C MET A 1 10.73 -31.81 5.49
N SER A 2 9.80 -30.87 5.45
CA SER A 2 10.10 -29.54 4.96
C SER A 2 10.83 -28.73 6.04
N GLN A 3 11.81 -27.95 5.65
CA GLN A 3 12.48 -27.05 6.56
C GLN A 3 11.59 -25.85 6.88
N PRO A 4 11.72 -25.27 8.09
CA PRO A 4 11.05 -23.99 8.37
C PRO A 4 11.47 -22.92 7.37
N ILE A 5 10.54 -22.04 7.00
CA ILE A 5 10.82 -20.95 6.07
C ILE A 5 12.03 -20.13 6.51
N ALA A 6 12.09 -19.78 7.81
CA ALA A 6 13.19 -18.96 8.32
C ALA A 6 14.56 -19.61 8.09
N GLN A 7 14.65 -20.93 8.25
CA GLN A 7 15.91 -21.66 8.06
C GLN A 7 16.34 -21.63 6.57
N VAL A 8 15.42 -21.89 5.67
CA VAL A 8 15.70 -21.85 4.22
C VAL A 8 16.12 -20.45 3.80
N VAL A 9 15.41 -19.43 4.26
CA VAL A 9 15.70 -18.04 3.93
C VAL A 9 17.06 -17.61 4.45
N ASN A 10 17.41 -17.98 5.69
CA ASN A 10 18.72 -17.67 6.26
C ASN A 10 19.84 -18.38 5.50
N ASP A 11 19.61 -19.61 5.07
CA ASP A 11 20.58 -20.36 4.27
C ASP A 11 20.81 -19.67 2.93
N LEU A 12 19.75 -19.23 2.25
CA LEU A 12 19.86 -18.50 1.00
C LEU A 12 20.57 -17.16 1.18
N ALA A 13 20.25 -16.44 2.27
CA ALA A 13 20.91 -15.16 2.57
C ALA A 13 22.42 -15.34 2.78
N SER A 14 22.84 -16.43 3.42
CA SER A 14 24.26 -16.74 3.62
C SER A 14 24.98 -17.00 2.31
N LYS A 15 24.25 -17.33 1.25
CA LYS A 15 24.75 -17.57 -0.09
C LYS A 15 24.60 -16.35 -1.00
N GLN A 16 24.39 -15.18 -0.40
CA GLN A 16 24.29 -13.90 -1.09
C GLN A 16 23.04 -13.77 -1.98
N VAL A 17 21.96 -14.45 -1.62
CA VAL A 17 20.67 -14.27 -2.27
C VAL A 17 19.96 -13.09 -1.60
N GLY A 18 19.55 -12.11 -2.40
CA GLY A 18 18.74 -10.98 -1.91
C GLY A 18 17.26 -11.28 -2.08
N PHE A 19 16.43 -10.58 -1.30
CA PHE A 19 14.99 -10.76 -1.32
C PHE A 19 14.30 -9.43 -1.55
N TYR A 20 13.21 -9.44 -2.30
CA TYR A 20 12.33 -8.28 -2.42
C TYR A 20 10.90 -8.74 -2.66
N ALA A 21 9.94 -7.93 -2.19
CA ALA A 21 8.55 -8.08 -2.53
C ALA A 21 8.17 -7.00 -3.54
N TYR A 22 7.18 -7.28 -4.38
CA TYR A 22 6.65 -6.26 -5.26
C TYR A 22 5.14 -6.19 -5.09
N HIS A 23 4.60 -5.01 -5.29
CA HIS A 23 3.16 -4.77 -5.20
C HIS A 23 2.75 -3.76 -6.27
N ASP A 24 1.47 -3.78 -6.59
CA ASP A 24 0.93 -2.86 -7.59
C ASP A 24 0.90 -1.44 -7.05
N ASN A 25 1.14 -0.48 -7.94
CA ASN A 25 0.96 0.94 -7.68
C ASN A 25 0.40 1.60 -8.96
N PRO A 26 0.08 2.92 -8.94
CA PRO A 26 -0.53 3.55 -10.11
C PRO A 26 0.35 3.55 -11.36
N PHE A 27 1.66 3.30 -11.21
CA PHE A 27 2.60 3.33 -12.34
C PHE A 27 3.12 1.95 -12.73
N GLY A 28 2.49 0.88 -12.23
CA GLY A 28 2.87 -0.50 -12.49
C GLY A 28 3.14 -1.26 -11.22
N GLN A 29 4.41 -1.50 -10.90
CA GLN A 29 4.79 -2.22 -9.69
C GLN A 29 5.92 -1.50 -8.98
N ALA A 30 5.86 -1.49 -7.65
CA ALA A 30 6.94 -1.03 -6.78
C ALA A 30 7.57 -2.23 -6.09
N THR A 31 8.84 -2.10 -5.70
CA THR A 31 9.55 -3.15 -4.99
C THR A 31 9.95 -2.67 -3.60
N VAL A 32 9.95 -3.61 -2.65
CA VAL A 32 10.39 -3.38 -1.27
C VAL A 32 11.43 -4.44 -0.95
N THR A 33 12.64 -4.01 -0.64
CA THR A 33 13.72 -4.93 -0.28
C THR A 33 13.46 -5.50 1.12
N LEU A 34 13.62 -6.81 1.26
CA LEU A 34 13.37 -7.53 2.50
C LEU A 34 14.68 -8.08 3.06
N THR A 35 14.83 -8.01 4.38
CA THR A 35 15.86 -8.79 5.07
C THR A 35 15.39 -10.24 5.18
N ALA A 36 16.32 -11.14 5.52
CA ALA A 36 15.97 -12.55 5.71
C ALA A 36 14.86 -12.72 6.76
N ALA A 37 14.91 -11.96 7.86
CA ALA A 37 13.87 -12.02 8.89
C ALA A 37 12.51 -11.54 8.37
N GLN A 38 12.51 -10.55 7.51
CA GLN A 38 11.28 -9.97 6.97
C GLN A 38 10.58 -10.88 5.97
N VAL A 39 11.31 -11.79 5.32
CA VAL A 39 10.71 -12.72 4.34
C VAL A 39 9.63 -13.58 5.01
N ALA A 40 9.91 -14.11 6.20
CA ALA A 40 8.95 -14.92 6.93
C ALA A 40 7.74 -14.09 7.39
N GLU A 41 7.97 -12.86 7.84
CA GLU A 41 6.89 -11.94 8.21
C GLU A 41 5.99 -11.64 7.00
N TYR A 42 6.61 -11.35 5.86
CA TYR A 42 5.88 -11.06 4.63
C TYR A 42 5.06 -12.27 4.19
N ALA A 43 5.65 -13.45 4.20
CA ALA A 43 4.95 -14.68 3.80
C ALA A 43 3.72 -14.96 4.68
N ASN A 44 3.80 -14.59 5.96
CA ASN A 44 2.72 -14.80 6.91
C ASN A 44 1.56 -13.82 6.72
N ASP A 45 1.86 -12.55 6.41
CA ASP A 45 0.85 -11.50 6.23
C ASP A 45 1.37 -10.41 5.29
N PRO A 46 1.29 -10.64 3.96
CA PRO A 46 1.82 -9.68 2.99
C PRO A 46 1.20 -8.29 3.10
N VAL A 47 -0.12 -8.22 3.24
CA VAL A 47 -0.83 -6.93 3.32
C VAL A 47 -0.45 -6.18 4.59
N GLY A 48 -0.44 -6.88 5.73
CA GLY A 48 -0.06 -6.26 7.00
C GLY A 48 1.38 -5.79 7.00
N PHE A 49 2.28 -6.57 6.40
CA PHE A 49 3.68 -6.17 6.26
C PHE A 49 3.83 -4.87 5.46
N LEU A 50 3.19 -4.81 4.28
CA LEU A 50 3.28 -3.64 3.41
C LEU A 50 2.62 -2.41 4.05
N ALA A 51 1.50 -2.59 4.74
CA ALA A 51 0.85 -1.49 5.45
C ALA A 51 1.80 -0.90 6.50
N ARG A 52 2.44 -1.73 7.31
CA ARG A 52 3.42 -1.27 8.31
C ARG A 52 4.63 -0.61 7.68
N HIS A 53 5.09 -1.16 6.55
CA HIS A 53 6.22 -0.59 5.82
C HIS A 53 5.93 0.85 5.39
N TYR A 54 4.73 1.13 4.93
CA TYR A 54 4.33 2.47 4.49
C TYR A 54 3.76 3.35 5.61
N GLY A 55 3.65 2.82 6.82
CA GLY A 55 3.14 3.59 7.95
C GLY A 55 1.64 3.83 7.93
N VAL A 56 0.87 2.92 7.33
CA VAL A 56 -0.60 3.02 7.26
C VAL A 56 -1.24 1.79 7.89
N THR A 57 -2.56 1.86 8.13
CA THR A 57 -3.30 0.69 8.58
C THR A 57 -3.52 -0.29 7.43
N ARG A 58 -3.84 -1.53 7.79
CA ARG A 58 -4.21 -2.55 6.81
C ARG A 58 -5.38 -2.09 5.93
N ASP A 59 -6.41 -1.52 6.56
CA ASP A 59 -7.59 -1.03 5.86
C ASP A 59 -7.26 0.11 4.91
N ALA A 60 -6.40 1.03 5.33
CA ALA A 60 -5.95 2.13 4.48
C ALA A 60 -5.17 1.63 3.26
N TYR A 61 -4.29 0.64 3.45
CA TYR A 61 -3.53 0.04 2.35
C TYR A 61 -4.47 -0.59 1.32
N LEU A 62 -5.45 -1.35 1.78
CA LEU A 62 -6.43 -1.98 0.88
C LEU A 62 -7.32 -0.96 0.18
N ALA A 63 -7.73 0.08 0.89
CA ALA A 63 -8.54 1.16 0.31
C ALA A 63 -7.77 1.96 -0.74
N TRP A 64 -6.46 2.14 -0.53
CA TRP A 64 -5.59 2.79 -1.50
C TRP A 64 -5.62 2.05 -2.84
N HIS A 65 -5.49 0.73 -2.83
CA HIS A 65 -5.66 -0.09 -4.04
C HIS A 65 -7.08 0.01 -4.59
N GLY A 66 -8.08 -0.10 -3.73
CA GLY A 66 -9.49 -0.13 -4.15
C GLY A 66 -9.99 1.17 -4.76
N SER A 67 -9.35 2.29 -4.46
CA SER A 67 -9.71 3.60 -5.01
C SER A 67 -8.95 3.93 -6.30
N ASN A 68 -8.24 2.97 -6.89
CA ASN A 68 -7.32 3.20 -8.01
C ASN A 68 -6.27 4.26 -7.68
N TYR A 69 -5.85 4.30 -6.39
CA TYR A 69 -4.79 5.18 -5.90
C TYR A 69 -5.15 6.66 -5.90
N ASN A 70 -6.45 6.96 -5.96
CA ASN A 70 -6.95 8.35 -5.96
C ASN A 70 -7.55 8.68 -4.61
N VAL A 71 -7.45 9.95 -4.20
CA VAL A 71 -8.21 10.46 -3.05
C VAL A 71 -9.46 11.11 -3.59
N LEU A 72 -10.62 10.61 -3.17
CA LEU A 72 -11.90 11.13 -3.61
C LEU A 72 -12.38 12.22 -2.66
N CYS A 73 -13.09 13.20 -3.21
CA CYS A 73 -13.66 14.29 -2.45
C CYS A 73 -14.57 13.77 -1.32
N ALA A 74 -14.44 14.31 -0.12
CA ALA A 74 -15.26 13.95 1.05
C ALA A 74 -16.65 14.61 1.03
N GLY A 75 -16.93 15.47 0.06
CA GLY A 75 -18.21 16.15 -0.04
C GLY A 75 -19.31 15.28 -0.64
N PHE A 76 -20.50 15.85 -0.69
CA PHE A 76 -21.66 15.18 -1.26
C PHE A 76 -22.24 16.03 -2.40
N THR A 77 -22.85 15.35 -3.36
CA THR A 77 -23.57 16.04 -4.45
C THR A 77 -24.88 16.63 -3.94
N LYS A 78 -25.52 17.43 -4.77
CA LYS A 78 -26.82 18.07 -4.43
C LYS A 78 -27.91 17.05 -4.11
N VAL A 79 -27.81 15.83 -4.65
CA VAL A 79 -28.77 14.75 -4.39
C VAL A 79 -28.36 13.85 -3.22
N GLY A 80 -27.35 14.24 -2.45
CA GLY A 80 -26.93 13.52 -1.26
C GLY A 80 -26.04 12.31 -1.52
N LYS A 81 -25.53 12.14 -2.73
CA LYS A 81 -24.59 11.04 -3.04
C LYS A 81 -23.16 11.50 -2.80
N PRO A 82 -22.24 10.57 -2.44
CA PRO A 82 -20.83 10.94 -2.31
C PRO A 82 -20.28 11.53 -3.60
N CYS A 83 -19.52 12.61 -3.47
CA CYS A 83 -18.82 13.20 -4.60
C CYS A 83 -17.71 12.24 -5.06
N ARG A 84 -17.58 12.02 -6.37
CA ARG A 84 -16.56 11.11 -6.92
C ARG A 84 -15.43 11.86 -7.59
N ASN A 85 -15.38 13.17 -7.47
CA ASN A 85 -14.27 13.94 -8.00
C ASN A 85 -13.01 13.67 -7.17
N ILE A 86 -11.87 13.74 -7.85
CA ILE A 86 -10.57 13.52 -7.19
C ILE A 86 -10.14 14.84 -6.54
N VAL A 87 -9.58 14.75 -5.34
CA VAL A 87 -8.97 15.89 -4.66
C VAL A 87 -7.79 16.39 -5.49
N PRO A 88 -7.65 17.70 -5.74
CA PRO A 88 -6.54 18.22 -6.52
C PRO A 88 -5.18 17.72 -6.00
N ALA A 89 -4.30 17.34 -6.93
CA ALA A 89 -2.95 16.81 -6.68
C ALA A 89 -2.93 15.43 -5.99
N LEU A 90 -4.08 14.79 -5.77
CA LEU A 90 -4.15 13.47 -5.12
C LEU A 90 -4.75 12.40 -6.06
N SER A 91 -4.39 12.47 -7.34
CA SER A 91 -4.67 11.41 -8.29
C SER A 91 -3.43 10.54 -8.48
N SER A 92 -3.64 9.22 -8.70
CA SER A 92 -2.55 8.27 -8.93
C SER A 92 -1.43 8.42 -7.88
N VAL A 93 -1.80 8.41 -6.61
CA VAL A 93 -0.87 8.62 -5.50
C VAL A 93 -0.04 7.36 -5.29
N ALA A 94 1.27 7.44 -5.51
CA ALA A 94 2.17 6.30 -5.43
C ALA A 94 2.48 5.87 -3.99
N ASP A 95 2.38 6.78 -3.03
CA ASP A 95 2.70 6.52 -1.62
C ASP A 95 1.41 6.37 -0.81
N PRO A 96 1.13 5.17 -0.26
CA PRO A 96 -0.09 4.95 0.54
C PRO A 96 -0.21 5.91 1.73
N LYS A 97 0.90 6.34 2.32
CA LYS A 97 0.89 7.28 3.44
C LYS A 97 0.37 8.65 3.01
N VAL A 98 0.84 9.15 1.85
CA VAL A 98 0.35 10.41 1.28
C VAL A 98 -1.14 10.29 0.96
N TRP A 99 -1.54 9.16 0.39
CA TRP A 99 -2.95 8.89 0.11
C TRP A 99 -3.79 8.91 1.39
N ALA A 100 -3.33 8.22 2.45
CA ALA A 100 -4.05 8.15 3.72
C ALA A 100 -4.15 9.52 4.39
N ASP A 101 -3.06 10.31 4.37
CA ASP A 101 -3.04 11.64 4.97
C ASP A 101 -3.94 12.63 4.21
N GLY A 102 -4.19 12.38 2.93
CA GLY A 102 -5.06 13.21 2.11
C GLY A 102 -6.55 12.93 2.26
N GLN A 103 -6.94 11.92 3.02
CA GLN A 103 -8.35 11.59 3.23
C GLN A 103 -9.08 12.74 3.94
N GLY A 104 -10.33 12.96 3.57
CA GLY A 104 -11.12 14.06 4.09
C GLY A 104 -10.99 15.34 3.27
N GLY A 105 -10.14 15.36 2.25
CA GLY A 105 -10.01 16.50 1.36
C GLY A 105 -11.22 16.71 0.46
N HIS A 106 -11.25 17.83 -0.23
CA HIS A 106 -12.38 18.23 -1.08
C HIS A 106 -11.87 18.60 -2.48
N CYS A 107 -12.70 18.36 -3.49
CA CYS A 107 -12.42 18.79 -4.85
C CYS A 107 -12.64 20.30 -4.99
N ALA A 108 -12.28 20.84 -6.16
CA ALA A 108 -12.41 22.30 -6.41
C ALA A 108 -13.83 22.82 -6.25
N HIS A 109 -14.84 21.97 -6.43
CA HIS A 109 -16.25 22.37 -6.30
C HIS A 109 -16.76 22.34 -4.85
N HIS A 110 -16.00 21.78 -3.90
CA HIS A 110 -16.40 21.63 -2.50
C HIS A 110 -15.46 22.35 -1.53
N ILE A 111 -14.60 23.20 -2.03
CA ILE A 111 -13.70 24.00 -1.18
C ILE A 111 -14.49 25.13 -0.51
#